data_77419a5ee75144ccf6f26e754144237d
#
_entry.id   77419a5ee75144ccf6f26e754144237d
#
_cell.length_a   1.000
_cell.length_b   1.000
_cell.length_c   1.000
_cell.angle_alpha   90.00
_cell.angle_beta   90.00
_cell.angle_gamma   90.00
#
_symmetry.space_group_name_H-M   'P 1'
#
loop_
_entity.id
_entity.type
_entity.pdbx_description
1 polymer ?
#
loop_
_entity_poly.entity_id
_entity_poly.type
_entity_poly.pdbx_seq_one_letter_code
_entity_poly.pdbx_strand_id
1 'polypeptide(L)'
;VVDWGAAFRVDYQCLEAWRNMLLMTNPSLRTILLSATFEDKCVEILKNFFEVSGRWIEIRCDALRHEPRYSVVRLRNNSEKQKCLIEMVRKLPHPMIIYVARPLDADNIKKSLANVGINNVRTFTGLTGKSQRKKLIDNEYEIIIATSAFGVGVDKSDVRTVIHTYIPQNANTYYQELGRGGRDCLPCLSVMCLQPEDTTIGRDRIIKKVLTSEKIIGRWDSLYNNRKSVRLSDNRVFIDTSIKPNYAEVDEFDDSPTSDADMNWNVYVLLFLRRYNMIQILEVKIDHGRYMILIKIEDDRLRIVDDELVEYIKKIREQEWNYYSRSYNAISNAVRENCKECISELFTDTYSKVFEYCAGCNAHSEVIVGDMPKFPLKNRVSEPLKTLSDEQMALFGTANELIVVADESDQKNLISKLVEKGVSLIIVPDHFNGENILLKIKPNRNMMIFSLDEAYQLIKMRGFYFISGLIAVIYPKEENEIGEQYRRASTKIVHIVEKDVYIVQAGKTLVELVDGPSLQPNIVYT
;
A
#
# COMPACT_ATOMS: atom_id res chain seq x y z
N VAL A 1 -9.32 -3.63 0.29
CA VAL A 1 -10.79 -3.51 0.17
C VAL A 1 -11.18 -3.31 -1.29
N VAL A 2 -10.57 -2.36 -2.01
CA VAL A 2 -10.95 -2.07 -3.40
C VAL A 2 -10.47 -3.17 -4.36
N ASP A 3 -9.20 -3.53 -4.35
CA ASP A 3 -8.65 -4.55 -5.27
C ASP A 3 -8.80 -5.99 -4.75
N TRP A 4 -8.69 -6.18 -3.46
CA TRP A 4 -8.76 -7.51 -2.84
C TRP A 4 -10.19 -7.97 -2.59
N GLY A 5 -11.09 -7.02 -2.30
CA GLY A 5 -12.47 -7.31 -2.06
C GLY A 5 -13.21 -7.81 -3.30
N ALA A 6 -12.84 -7.30 -4.47
CA ALA A 6 -13.55 -7.63 -5.71
C ALA A 6 -13.38 -9.08 -6.18
N ALA A 7 -12.32 -9.79 -5.71
CA ALA A 7 -12.02 -11.14 -6.21
C ALA A 7 -11.61 -12.15 -5.14
N PHE A 8 -11.31 -11.75 -3.90
CA PHE A 8 -10.64 -12.64 -2.96
C PHE A 8 -11.36 -12.89 -1.64
N ARG A 9 -12.09 -11.91 -1.07
CA ARG A 9 -12.83 -12.08 0.20
C ARG A 9 -14.07 -11.21 0.23
N VAL A 10 -15.22 -11.84 0.09
CA VAL A 10 -16.54 -11.22 0.22
C VAL A 10 -16.71 -10.55 1.58
N ASP A 11 -16.18 -11.17 2.64
CA ASP A 11 -16.28 -10.68 4.02
C ASP A 11 -15.71 -9.26 4.18
N TYR A 12 -14.66 -8.91 3.44
CA TYR A 12 -14.10 -7.56 3.45
C TYR A 12 -15.06 -6.49 2.91
N GLN A 13 -15.95 -6.89 2.03
CA GLN A 13 -16.94 -5.98 1.46
C GLN A 13 -18.10 -5.70 2.42
N CYS A 14 -18.28 -6.55 3.41
CA CYS A 14 -19.29 -6.39 4.45
C CYS A 14 -18.79 -5.56 5.66
N LEU A 15 -17.52 -5.15 5.67
CA LEU A 15 -16.93 -4.40 6.78
C LEU A 15 -17.64 -3.07 7.05
N GLU A 16 -18.14 -2.41 6.02
CA GLU A 16 -18.92 -1.16 6.18
C GLU A 16 -20.22 -1.43 6.96
N ALA A 17 -21.02 -2.39 6.52
CA ALA A 17 -22.26 -2.74 7.18
C ALA A 17 -22.03 -3.20 8.63
N TRP A 18 -21.02 -4.04 8.84
CA TRP A 18 -20.63 -4.51 10.15
C TRP A 18 -20.14 -3.38 11.07
N ARG A 19 -19.31 -2.48 10.53
CA ARG A 19 -18.88 -1.26 11.24
C ARG A 19 -20.06 -0.38 11.65
N ASN A 20 -21.02 -0.16 10.73
CA ASN A 20 -22.19 0.64 11.02
C ASN A 20 -23.04 0.04 12.14
N MET A 21 -23.17 -1.29 12.19
CA MET A 21 -23.80 -1.99 13.31
C MET A 21 -23.04 -1.79 14.62
N LEU A 22 -21.72 -1.87 14.61
CA LEU A 22 -20.89 -1.63 15.80
C LEU A 22 -20.99 -0.19 16.28
N LEU A 23 -21.08 0.78 15.38
CA LEU A 23 -21.26 2.20 15.72
C LEU A 23 -22.61 2.49 16.40
N MET A 24 -23.66 1.71 16.11
CA MET A 24 -24.93 1.80 16.84
C MET A 24 -24.77 1.42 18.32
N THR A 25 -23.87 0.48 18.60
CA THR A 25 -23.61 0.02 19.97
C THR A 25 -22.54 0.88 20.67
N ASN A 26 -21.53 1.30 19.93
CA ASN A 26 -20.44 2.14 20.43
C ASN A 26 -20.13 3.28 19.46
N PRO A 27 -20.76 4.47 19.61
CA PRO A 27 -20.52 5.61 18.75
C PRO A 27 -19.09 6.19 18.79
N SER A 28 -18.29 5.80 19.80
CA SER A 28 -16.90 6.25 19.94
C SER A 28 -15.91 5.37 19.15
N LEU A 29 -16.36 4.31 18.47
CA LEU A 29 -15.52 3.43 17.67
C LEU A 29 -14.72 4.23 16.63
N ARG A 30 -13.43 3.97 16.56
CA ARG A 30 -12.53 4.52 15.55
C ARG A 30 -12.22 3.47 14.50
N THR A 31 -12.11 3.90 13.26
CA THR A 31 -11.72 3.03 12.14
C THR A 31 -10.39 3.49 11.59
N ILE A 32 -9.42 2.58 11.51
CA ILE A 32 -8.11 2.85 10.91
C ILE A 32 -8.01 1.96 9.68
N LEU A 33 -7.77 2.58 8.52
CA LEU A 33 -7.56 1.89 7.26
C LEU A 33 -6.07 2.01 6.89
N LEU A 34 -5.41 0.87 6.72
CA LEU A 34 -3.97 0.81 6.43
C LEU A 34 -3.74 0.18 5.06
N SER A 35 -2.90 0.79 4.26
CA SER A 35 -2.40 0.21 3.01
C SER A 35 -0.99 0.71 2.72
N ALA A 36 -0.19 -0.10 2.06
CA ALA A 36 1.09 0.32 1.51
C ALA A 36 0.94 1.12 0.20
N THR A 37 -0.24 1.06 -0.42
CA THR A 37 -0.55 1.71 -1.70
C THR A 37 -1.95 2.28 -1.63
N PHE A 38 -2.06 3.60 -1.66
CA PHE A 38 -3.35 4.30 -1.76
C PHE A 38 -3.39 5.12 -3.05
N GLU A 39 -4.03 4.58 -4.08
CA GLU A 39 -4.42 5.37 -5.24
C GLU A 39 -5.57 6.31 -4.85
N ASP A 40 -5.60 7.51 -5.42
CA ASP A 40 -6.63 8.53 -5.08
C ASP A 40 -8.04 7.99 -5.29
N LYS A 41 -8.28 7.25 -6.37
CA LYS A 41 -9.56 6.57 -6.62
C LYS A 41 -9.92 5.55 -5.53
N CYS A 42 -8.92 4.86 -4.98
CA CYS A 42 -9.14 3.94 -3.85
C CYS A 42 -9.54 4.71 -2.59
N VAL A 43 -8.90 5.85 -2.33
CA VAL A 43 -9.22 6.73 -1.19
C VAL A 43 -10.63 7.27 -1.31
N GLU A 44 -11.06 7.72 -2.50
CA GLU A 44 -12.43 8.19 -2.73
C GLU A 44 -13.47 7.11 -2.41
N ILE A 45 -13.24 5.88 -2.87
CA ILE A 45 -14.14 4.75 -2.56
C ILE A 45 -14.16 4.46 -1.06
N LEU A 46 -13.01 4.50 -0.39
CA LEU A 46 -12.93 4.27 1.05
C LEU A 46 -13.61 5.41 1.84
N LYS A 47 -13.49 6.66 1.40
CA LYS A 47 -14.23 7.78 1.97
C LYS A 47 -15.74 7.54 1.87
N ASN A 48 -16.23 7.16 0.69
CA ASN A 48 -17.66 6.87 0.50
C ASN A 48 -18.19 5.78 1.44
N PHE A 49 -17.35 4.81 1.82
CA PHE A 49 -17.75 3.73 2.70
C PHE A 49 -17.55 4.00 4.19
N PHE A 50 -16.54 4.78 4.55
CA PHE A 50 -16.08 4.88 5.94
C PHE A 50 -16.06 6.29 6.50
N GLU A 51 -16.22 7.33 5.70
CA GLU A 51 -16.28 8.69 6.19
C GLU A 51 -17.60 8.95 6.93
N VAL A 52 -17.50 9.58 8.10
CA VAL A 52 -18.64 10.00 8.90
C VAL A 52 -18.56 11.51 9.09
N SER A 53 -19.49 12.24 8.49
CA SER A 53 -19.69 13.68 8.75
C SER A 53 -18.41 14.54 8.62
N GLY A 54 -17.62 14.31 7.58
CA GLY A 54 -16.39 15.09 7.33
C GLY A 54 -15.24 14.78 8.29
N ARG A 55 -15.29 13.67 9.03
CA ARG A 55 -14.24 13.24 9.95
C ARG A 55 -13.30 12.22 9.28
N TRP A 56 -12.58 12.66 8.27
CA TRP A 56 -11.55 11.86 7.62
C TRP A 56 -10.17 12.46 7.87
N ILE A 57 -9.25 11.66 8.36
CA ILE A 57 -7.84 12.03 8.52
C ILE A 57 -7.04 11.13 7.59
N GLU A 58 -6.24 11.72 6.74
CA GLU A 58 -5.37 11.02 5.81
C GLU A 58 -3.92 11.29 6.16
N ILE A 59 -3.18 10.22 6.46
CA ILE A 59 -1.76 10.28 6.75
C ILE A 59 -1.05 9.48 5.66
N ARG A 60 -0.23 10.14 4.85
CA ARG A 60 0.52 9.52 3.76
C ARG A 60 2.01 9.65 3.97
N CYS A 61 2.73 8.55 3.68
CA CYS A 61 4.17 8.53 3.47
C CYS A 61 4.41 7.94 2.08
N ASP A 62 4.34 8.79 1.07
CA ASP A 62 4.35 8.39 -0.35
C ASP A 62 5.77 8.37 -0.94
N ALA A 63 6.80 8.22 -0.12
CA ALA A 63 8.18 8.18 -0.56
C ALA A 63 8.49 6.91 -1.36
N LEU A 64 8.96 7.08 -2.59
CA LEU A 64 9.46 5.96 -3.38
C LEU A 64 10.74 5.41 -2.76
N ARG A 65 10.74 4.12 -2.48
CA ARG A 65 11.91 3.43 -1.90
C ARG A 65 13.10 3.45 -2.87
N HIS A 66 14.28 3.67 -2.32
CA HIS A 66 15.51 3.75 -3.09
C HIS A 66 16.46 2.54 -2.88
N GLU A 67 16.01 1.51 -2.14
CA GLU A 67 16.73 0.25 -1.97
C GLU A 67 16.77 -0.58 -3.26
N PRO A 68 15.67 -0.68 -4.03
CA PRO A 68 15.64 -1.52 -5.22
C PRO A 68 16.52 -0.98 -6.34
N ARG A 69 17.32 -1.85 -6.91
CA ARG A 69 18.01 -1.67 -8.18
C ARG A 69 17.34 -2.55 -9.19
N TYR A 70 17.06 -2.02 -10.35
CA TYR A 70 16.21 -2.64 -11.34
C TYR A 70 17.03 -3.16 -12.51
N SER A 71 16.68 -4.36 -12.96
CA SER A 71 17.23 -4.93 -14.18
C SER A 71 16.14 -5.65 -14.97
N VAL A 72 16.12 -5.47 -16.27
CA VAL A 72 15.23 -6.18 -17.19
C VAL A 72 16.10 -6.97 -18.15
N VAL A 73 15.96 -8.30 -18.11
CA VAL A 73 16.65 -9.23 -18.99
C VAL A 73 15.64 -9.84 -19.95
N ARG A 74 15.83 -9.58 -21.23
CA ARG A 74 14.99 -10.12 -22.31
C ARG A 74 15.68 -11.29 -22.97
N LEU A 75 14.96 -12.39 -23.12
CA LEU A 75 15.43 -13.66 -23.64
C LEU A 75 14.54 -14.09 -24.80
N ARG A 76 15.08 -14.87 -25.71
CA ARG A 76 14.40 -15.19 -26.97
C ARG A 76 13.32 -16.26 -26.79
N ASN A 77 13.51 -17.19 -25.86
CA ASN A 77 12.64 -18.32 -25.66
C ASN A 77 12.74 -18.90 -24.24
N ASN A 78 11.85 -19.85 -23.92
CA ASN A 78 11.79 -20.46 -22.60
C ASN A 78 13.04 -21.24 -22.20
N SER A 79 13.77 -21.86 -23.14
CA SER A 79 15.00 -22.59 -22.84
C SER A 79 16.10 -21.64 -22.35
N GLU A 80 16.29 -20.52 -23.03
CA GLU A 80 17.23 -19.47 -22.61
C GLU A 80 16.81 -18.86 -21.25
N LYS A 81 15.50 -18.62 -21.07
CA LYS A 81 14.96 -18.09 -19.82
C LYS A 81 15.24 -19.01 -18.65
N GLN A 82 15.02 -20.32 -18.80
CA GLN A 82 15.33 -21.29 -17.75
C GLN A 82 16.82 -21.35 -17.40
N LYS A 83 17.70 -21.35 -18.41
CA LYS A 83 19.16 -21.32 -18.20
C LYS A 83 19.57 -20.04 -17.46
N CYS A 84 19.08 -18.89 -17.93
CA CYS A 84 19.37 -17.61 -17.32
C CYS A 84 18.87 -17.56 -15.87
N LEU A 85 17.67 -18.05 -15.59
CA LEU A 85 17.11 -18.10 -14.24
C LEU A 85 17.97 -18.97 -13.30
N ILE A 86 18.44 -20.12 -13.75
CA ILE A 86 19.36 -20.97 -12.97
C ILE A 86 20.66 -20.22 -12.66
N GLU A 87 21.24 -19.51 -13.64
CA GLU A 87 22.43 -18.70 -13.43
C GLU A 87 22.19 -17.54 -12.47
N MET A 88 21.05 -16.87 -12.57
CA MET A 88 20.63 -15.82 -11.62
C MET A 88 20.55 -16.38 -10.20
N VAL A 89 19.92 -17.55 -10.02
CA VAL A 89 19.81 -18.21 -8.71
C VAL A 89 21.17 -18.54 -8.11
N ARG A 90 22.15 -18.88 -8.94
CA ARG A 90 23.51 -19.22 -8.48
C ARG A 90 24.37 -18.00 -8.16
N LYS A 91 24.17 -16.89 -8.87
CA LYS A 91 25.11 -15.76 -8.87
C LYS A 91 24.61 -14.52 -8.15
N LEU A 92 23.27 -14.32 -8.06
CA LEU A 92 22.71 -13.15 -7.44
C LEU A 92 22.63 -13.30 -5.91
N PRO A 93 22.63 -12.19 -5.18
CA PRO A 93 22.57 -12.22 -3.72
C PRO A 93 21.32 -12.90 -3.16
N HIS A 94 21.50 -13.65 -2.09
CA HIS A 94 20.43 -14.32 -1.32
C HIS A 94 20.17 -13.59 0.00
N PRO A 95 19.00 -13.78 0.65
CA PRO A 95 17.85 -14.59 0.21
C PRO A 95 17.11 -13.99 -0.98
N MET A 96 16.42 -14.84 -1.76
CA MET A 96 15.71 -14.39 -2.95
C MET A 96 14.27 -14.89 -3.04
N ILE A 97 13.43 -14.10 -3.72
CA ILE A 97 12.05 -14.44 -4.05
C ILE A 97 11.91 -14.46 -5.57
N ILE A 98 11.34 -15.53 -6.11
CA ILE A 98 11.04 -15.68 -7.54
C ILE A 98 9.53 -15.65 -7.72
N TYR A 99 9.01 -14.58 -8.30
CA TYR A 99 7.60 -14.46 -8.60
C TYR A 99 7.25 -15.11 -9.94
N VAL A 100 6.19 -15.91 -9.93
CA VAL A 100 5.67 -16.65 -11.08
C VAL A 100 4.20 -16.32 -11.32
N ALA A 101 3.75 -16.46 -12.58
CA ALA A 101 2.39 -16.16 -12.95
C ALA A 101 1.38 -17.18 -12.41
N ARG A 102 1.71 -18.47 -12.41
CA ARG A 102 0.82 -19.58 -12.09
C ARG A 102 1.45 -20.55 -11.09
N PRO A 103 0.67 -21.26 -10.26
CA PRO A 103 1.20 -22.28 -9.36
C PRO A 103 2.02 -23.37 -10.07
N LEU A 104 1.60 -23.80 -11.25
CA LEU A 104 2.31 -24.81 -12.07
C LEU A 104 3.73 -24.34 -12.45
N ASP A 105 3.90 -23.05 -12.74
CA ASP A 105 5.21 -22.48 -13.07
C ASP A 105 6.16 -22.57 -11.86
N ALA A 106 5.64 -22.44 -10.63
CA ALA A 106 6.43 -22.60 -9.41
C ALA A 106 6.98 -24.02 -9.28
N ASP A 107 6.16 -25.03 -9.53
CA ASP A 107 6.56 -26.44 -9.45
C ASP A 107 7.58 -26.79 -10.55
N ASN A 108 7.40 -26.26 -11.76
CA ASN A 108 8.31 -26.47 -12.87
C ASN A 108 9.71 -25.86 -12.59
N ILE A 109 9.75 -24.63 -12.09
CA ILE A 109 11.02 -23.98 -11.73
C ILE A 109 11.69 -24.73 -10.57
N LYS A 110 10.93 -25.13 -9.54
CA LYS A 110 11.47 -25.92 -8.43
C LYS A 110 12.11 -27.23 -8.90
N LYS A 111 11.45 -27.96 -9.82
CA LYS A 111 12.00 -29.18 -10.44
C LYS A 111 13.28 -28.88 -11.22
N SER A 112 13.28 -27.81 -12.02
CA SER A 112 14.46 -27.42 -12.82
C SER A 112 15.65 -27.06 -11.93
N LEU A 113 15.43 -26.40 -10.79
CA LEU A 113 16.48 -26.09 -9.81
C LEU A 113 16.99 -27.35 -9.10
N ALA A 114 16.11 -28.28 -8.73
CA ALA A 114 16.49 -29.55 -8.12
C ALA A 114 17.35 -30.40 -9.07
N ASN A 115 17.05 -30.42 -10.37
CA ASN A 115 17.83 -31.15 -11.38
C ASN A 115 19.30 -30.67 -11.51
N VAL A 116 19.59 -29.44 -11.07
CA VAL A 116 20.95 -28.88 -11.06
C VAL A 116 21.55 -28.78 -9.66
N GLY A 117 20.96 -29.50 -8.69
CA GLY A 117 21.47 -29.63 -7.32
C GLY A 117 21.04 -28.51 -6.35
N ILE A 118 20.13 -27.63 -6.74
CA ILE A 118 19.63 -26.56 -5.88
C ILE A 118 18.34 -27.03 -5.19
N ASN A 119 18.44 -27.49 -3.94
CA ASN A 119 17.36 -28.17 -3.23
C ASN A 119 16.71 -27.33 -2.12
N ASN A 120 17.39 -26.29 -1.60
CA ASN A 120 16.84 -25.42 -0.54
C ASN A 120 15.85 -24.39 -1.10
N VAL A 121 14.80 -24.89 -1.76
CA VAL A 121 13.78 -24.09 -2.45
C VAL A 121 12.40 -24.40 -1.88
N ARG A 122 11.66 -23.37 -1.57
CA ARG A 122 10.27 -23.48 -1.12
C ARG A 122 9.29 -22.81 -2.09
N THR A 123 8.12 -23.39 -2.22
CA THR A 123 7.03 -22.81 -3.03
C THR A 123 5.94 -22.26 -2.14
N PHE A 124 5.42 -21.09 -2.51
CA PHE A 124 4.29 -20.45 -1.87
C PHE A 124 3.28 -19.97 -2.92
N THR A 125 2.16 -20.66 -2.99
CA THR A 125 1.10 -20.36 -3.97
C THR A 125 -0.26 -20.27 -3.27
N GLY A 126 -1.30 -19.88 -3.99
CA GLY A 126 -2.67 -19.89 -3.48
C GLY A 126 -3.13 -21.28 -3.00
N LEU A 127 -2.51 -22.34 -3.51
CA LEU A 127 -2.79 -23.75 -3.14
C LEU A 127 -2.06 -24.19 -1.88
N THR A 128 -1.11 -23.41 -1.37
CA THR A 128 -0.32 -23.75 -0.17
C THR A 128 -1.20 -23.75 1.08
N GLY A 129 -1.31 -24.88 1.77
CA GLY A 129 -2.13 -25.08 2.96
C GLY A 129 -1.71 -24.20 4.16
N LYS A 130 -2.65 -23.91 5.07
CA LYS A 130 -2.41 -23.04 6.26
C LYS A 130 -1.26 -23.53 7.16
N SER A 131 -1.14 -24.84 7.37
CA SER A 131 -0.07 -25.44 8.19
C SER A 131 1.31 -25.27 7.57
N GLN A 132 1.39 -25.36 6.23
CA GLN A 132 2.63 -25.15 5.50
C GLN A 132 3.04 -23.67 5.47
N ARG A 133 2.05 -22.76 5.43
CA ARG A 133 2.30 -21.30 5.51
C ARG A 133 2.98 -20.92 6.83
N LYS A 134 2.52 -21.47 7.96
CA LYS A 134 3.12 -21.22 9.27
C LYS A 134 4.57 -21.71 9.34
N LYS A 135 4.85 -22.91 8.82
CA LYS A 135 6.22 -23.46 8.74
C LYS A 135 7.16 -22.67 7.84
N LEU A 136 6.63 -21.97 6.84
CA LEU A 136 7.41 -21.12 5.93
C LEU A 136 7.85 -19.79 6.59
N ILE A 137 7.09 -19.30 7.58
CA ILE A 137 7.42 -18.09 8.33
C ILE A 137 8.53 -18.36 9.35
N ASP A 138 8.55 -19.56 9.93
CA ASP A 138 9.43 -19.93 11.05
C ASP A 138 10.81 -20.47 10.61
N ASN A 139 11.04 -20.70 9.30
CA ASN A 139 12.28 -21.31 8.80
C ASN A 139 13.06 -20.38 7.87
N GLU A 140 14.37 -20.42 7.99
CA GLU A 140 15.29 -19.69 7.10
C GLU A 140 15.36 -20.37 5.73
N TYR A 141 14.68 -19.80 4.74
CA TYR A 141 14.81 -20.23 3.35
C TYR A 141 15.60 -19.22 2.54
N GLU A 142 16.50 -19.73 1.73
CA GLU A 142 17.30 -18.90 0.83
C GLU A 142 16.55 -18.56 -0.46
N ILE A 143 15.67 -19.48 -0.93
CA ILE A 143 14.94 -19.32 -2.19
C ILE A 143 13.46 -19.63 -1.99
N ILE A 144 12.61 -18.66 -2.30
CA ILE A 144 11.17 -18.79 -2.30
C ILE A 144 10.65 -18.58 -3.72
N ILE A 145 9.89 -19.54 -4.25
CA ILE A 145 9.16 -19.37 -5.51
C ILE A 145 7.69 -19.14 -5.16
N ALA A 146 7.14 -18.01 -5.61
CA ALA A 146 5.83 -17.57 -5.16
C ALA A 146 4.95 -17.04 -6.29
N THR A 147 3.64 -17.17 -6.13
CA THR A 147 2.68 -16.35 -6.86
C THR A 147 2.37 -15.06 -6.06
N SER A 148 1.61 -14.13 -6.65
CA SER A 148 1.13 -12.92 -5.96
C SER A 148 0.40 -13.22 -4.62
N ALA A 149 -0.04 -14.46 -4.39
CA ALA A 149 -0.59 -14.91 -3.10
C ALA A 149 0.40 -14.83 -1.92
N PHE A 150 1.70 -14.75 -2.19
CA PHE A 150 2.75 -14.51 -1.18
C PHE A 150 2.69 -13.07 -0.61
N GLY A 151 1.72 -12.28 -1.03
CA GLY A 151 1.53 -10.88 -0.60
C GLY A 151 1.18 -10.68 0.86
N VAL A 152 0.69 -11.69 1.60
CA VAL A 152 0.05 -11.50 2.90
C VAL A 152 0.73 -12.29 3.99
N GLY A 153 1.23 -11.58 5.01
CA GLY A 153 1.63 -12.20 6.28
C GLY A 153 3.02 -12.83 6.33
N VAL A 154 3.90 -12.59 5.34
CA VAL A 154 5.31 -12.98 5.41
C VAL A 154 6.17 -11.73 5.49
N ASP A 155 6.84 -11.57 6.61
CA ASP A 155 7.81 -10.51 6.85
C ASP A 155 9.22 -11.11 6.96
N LYS A 156 9.98 -11.00 5.86
CA LYS A 156 11.40 -11.35 5.79
C LYS A 156 12.16 -10.08 5.38
N SER A 157 12.87 -9.49 6.31
CA SER A 157 13.48 -8.17 6.14
C SER A 157 14.73 -8.20 5.24
N ASP A 158 15.43 -9.30 5.19
CA ASP A 158 16.77 -9.48 4.61
C ASP A 158 16.80 -9.95 3.15
N VAL A 159 15.67 -9.93 2.43
CA VAL A 159 15.62 -10.36 1.03
C VAL A 159 16.49 -9.45 0.15
N ARG A 160 17.43 -10.06 -0.58
CA ARG A 160 18.41 -9.35 -1.43
C ARG A 160 18.03 -9.32 -2.91
N THR A 161 17.27 -10.31 -3.38
CA THR A 161 16.88 -10.38 -4.80
C THR A 161 15.41 -10.75 -4.94
N VAL A 162 14.70 -10.00 -5.77
CA VAL A 162 13.33 -10.31 -6.20
C VAL A 162 13.32 -10.48 -7.71
N ILE A 163 13.01 -11.68 -8.20
CA ILE A 163 12.95 -11.99 -9.62
C ILE A 163 11.49 -12.14 -10.06
N HIS A 164 11.08 -11.44 -11.10
CA HIS A 164 9.80 -11.64 -11.76
C HIS A 164 10.01 -12.41 -13.07
N THR A 165 9.32 -13.53 -13.22
CA THR A 165 9.32 -14.33 -14.44
C THR A 165 8.14 -14.02 -15.36
N TYR A 166 7.42 -12.95 -15.08
CA TYR A 166 6.27 -12.45 -15.85
C TYR A 166 6.15 -10.94 -15.64
N ILE A 167 5.35 -10.27 -16.46
CA ILE A 167 5.03 -8.86 -16.28
C ILE A 167 3.86 -8.74 -15.31
N PRO A 168 4.01 -8.08 -14.13
CA PRO A 168 2.91 -7.77 -13.22
C PRO A 168 1.79 -6.98 -13.89
N GLN A 169 0.58 -7.03 -13.35
CA GLN A 169 -0.60 -6.45 -13.98
C GLN A 169 -0.58 -4.91 -14.03
N ASN A 170 0.07 -4.28 -13.06
CA ASN A 170 0.25 -2.83 -12.97
C ASN A 170 1.47 -2.50 -12.10
N ALA A 171 1.83 -1.23 -12.09
CA ALA A 171 2.95 -0.70 -11.32
C ALA A 171 2.83 -0.98 -9.81
N ASN A 172 1.64 -0.86 -9.24
CA ASN A 172 1.41 -1.08 -7.81
C ASN A 172 1.59 -2.55 -7.42
N THR A 173 1.10 -3.49 -8.23
CA THR A 173 1.37 -4.92 -8.00
C THR A 173 2.87 -5.20 -8.04
N TYR A 174 3.56 -4.65 -9.04
CA TYR A 174 5.01 -4.77 -9.13
C TYR A 174 5.72 -4.19 -7.91
N TYR A 175 5.32 -2.99 -7.48
CA TYR A 175 5.91 -2.32 -6.33
C TYR A 175 5.67 -3.08 -5.02
N GLN A 176 4.48 -3.65 -4.82
CA GLN A 176 4.18 -4.48 -3.66
C GLN A 176 5.00 -5.78 -3.62
N GLU A 177 5.21 -6.41 -4.78
CA GLU A 177 5.99 -7.64 -4.88
C GLU A 177 7.48 -7.38 -4.68
N LEU A 178 8.05 -6.37 -5.36
CA LEU A 178 9.46 -5.99 -5.19
C LEU A 178 9.74 -5.38 -3.81
N GLY A 179 8.73 -4.75 -3.20
CA GLY A 179 8.80 -4.13 -1.87
C GLY A 179 9.06 -5.13 -0.73
N ARG A 180 9.17 -6.42 -1.03
CA ARG A 180 9.65 -7.43 -0.07
C ARG A 180 11.16 -7.47 0.04
N GLY A 181 11.87 -6.97 -0.98
CA GLY A 181 13.31 -6.82 -0.95
C GLY A 181 13.76 -5.59 -0.16
N GLY A 182 14.88 -5.70 0.54
CA GLY A 182 15.55 -4.59 1.22
C GLY A 182 14.72 -3.92 2.30
N ARG A 183 13.89 -4.64 3.05
CA ARG A 183 13.11 -4.07 4.17
C ARG A 183 13.96 -3.64 5.35
N ASP A 184 15.14 -4.18 5.46
CA ASP A 184 16.18 -3.76 6.40
C ASP A 184 16.93 -2.49 5.96
N CYS A 185 16.40 -1.80 4.96
CA CYS A 185 17.01 -0.60 4.38
C CYS A 185 18.36 -0.83 3.70
N LEU A 186 18.72 -2.06 3.37
CA LEU A 186 19.89 -2.38 2.55
C LEU A 186 19.49 -2.54 1.08
N PRO A 187 20.42 -2.35 0.13
CA PRO A 187 20.15 -2.52 -1.29
C PRO A 187 19.62 -3.92 -1.61
N CYS A 188 18.67 -3.98 -2.56
CA CYS A 188 18.17 -5.21 -3.12
C CYS A 188 18.07 -5.12 -4.65
N LEU A 189 18.09 -6.27 -5.31
CA LEU A 189 17.91 -6.37 -6.76
C LEU A 189 16.45 -6.70 -7.08
N SER A 190 15.87 -5.96 -8.03
CA SER A 190 14.60 -6.31 -8.66
C SER A 190 14.87 -6.64 -10.12
N VAL A 191 14.75 -7.92 -10.48
CA VAL A 191 15.08 -8.41 -11.81
C VAL A 191 13.84 -8.94 -12.50
N MET A 192 13.55 -8.46 -13.71
CA MET A 192 12.56 -9.09 -14.58
C MET A 192 13.26 -9.97 -15.61
N CYS A 193 13.00 -11.28 -15.57
CA CYS A 193 13.52 -12.28 -16.48
C CYS A 193 12.41 -12.68 -17.45
N LEU A 194 12.39 -12.09 -18.65
CA LEU A 194 11.24 -12.09 -19.54
C LEU A 194 11.56 -12.67 -20.91
N GLN A 195 10.54 -13.28 -21.53
CA GLN A 195 10.50 -13.69 -22.93
C GLN A 195 9.25 -13.11 -23.62
N PRO A 196 9.13 -13.16 -24.96
CA PRO A 196 8.00 -12.54 -25.67
C PRO A 196 6.62 -12.98 -25.17
N GLU A 197 6.43 -14.26 -24.88
CA GLU A 197 5.16 -14.83 -24.42
C GLU A 197 4.69 -14.29 -23.06
N ASP A 198 5.62 -13.80 -22.22
CA ASP A 198 5.27 -13.26 -20.90
C ASP A 198 4.42 -11.99 -21.00
N THR A 199 4.55 -11.24 -22.09
CA THR A 199 3.69 -10.08 -22.39
C THR A 199 2.25 -10.52 -22.63
N THR A 200 2.06 -11.60 -23.40
CA THR A 200 0.74 -12.17 -23.66
C THR A 200 0.10 -12.73 -22.39
N ILE A 201 0.88 -13.49 -21.60
CA ILE A 201 0.41 -14.05 -20.32
C ILE A 201 -0.09 -12.96 -19.36
N GLY A 202 0.65 -11.85 -19.25
CA GLY A 202 0.26 -10.72 -18.42
C GLY A 202 -1.07 -10.09 -18.88
N ARG A 203 -1.24 -9.90 -20.19
CA ARG A 203 -2.48 -9.39 -20.80
C ARG A 203 -3.66 -10.32 -20.58
N ASP A 204 -3.48 -11.62 -20.79
CA ASP A 204 -4.54 -12.63 -20.60
C ASP A 204 -5.01 -12.70 -19.14
N ARG A 205 -4.13 -12.45 -18.19
CA ARG A 205 -4.50 -12.37 -16.76
C ARG A 205 -5.43 -11.22 -16.45
N ILE A 206 -5.30 -10.11 -17.15
CA ILE A 206 -6.22 -8.96 -17.03
C ILE A 206 -7.58 -9.32 -17.64
N ILE A 207 -7.60 -9.89 -18.83
CA ILE A 207 -8.82 -10.30 -19.52
C ILE A 207 -9.64 -11.26 -18.67
N LYS A 208 -9.01 -12.25 -18.04
CA LYS A 208 -9.69 -13.26 -17.22
C LYS A 208 -10.31 -12.71 -15.93
N LYS A 209 -9.90 -11.54 -15.47
CA LYS A 209 -10.47 -10.90 -14.27
C LYS A 209 -11.71 -10.06 -14.54
N VAL A 210 -12.05 -9.86 -15.79
CA VAL A 210 -13.07 -8.91 -16.20
C VAL A 210 -14.28 -9.67 -16.76
N LEU A 211 -15.39 -9.69 -16.00
CA LEU A 211 -16.67 -10.11 -16.58
C LEU A 211 -17.09 -9.14 -17.67
N THR A 212 -17.58 -9.66 -18.78
CA THR A 212 -18.19 -8.83 -19.83
C THR A 212 -19.50 -8.20 -19.33
N SER A 213 -19.96 -7.14 -19.98
CA SER A 213 -21.24 -6.49 -19.66
C SER A 213 -22.39 -7.48 -19.73
N GLU A 214 -22.43 -8.33 -20.78
CA GLU A 214 -23.46 -9.34 -20.98
C GLU A 214 -23.51 -10.34 -19.81
N LYS A 215 -22.35 -10.78 -19.33
CA LYS A 215 -22.28 -11.71 -18.20
C LYS A 215 -22.67 -11.06 -16.87
N ILE A 216 -22.37 -9.78 -16.68
CA ILE A 216 -22.81 -9.03 -15.48
C ILE A 216 -24.34 -8.91 -15.50
N ILE A 217 -24.90 -8.49 -16.62
CA ILE A 217 -26.34 -8.28 -16.78
C ILE A 217 -27.09 -9.59 -16.66
N GLY A 218 -26.65 -10.64 -17.38
CA GLY A 218 -27.29 -11.94 -17.31
C GLY A 218 -27.23 -12.57 -15.91
N ARG A 219 -26.15 -12.39 -15.16
CA ARG A 219 -26.09 -12.81 -13.76
C ARG A 219 -27.01 -11.98 -12.87
N TRP A 220 -27.05 -10.66 -13.04
CA TRP A 220 -27.95 -9.80 -12.30
C TRP A 220 -29.41 -10.16 -12.55
N ASP A 221 -29.80 -10.32 -13.80
CA ASP A 221 -31.15 -10.72 -14.19
C ASP A 221 -31.53 -12.06 -13.53
N SER A 222 -30.65 -13.06 -13.65
CA SER A 222 -30.85 -14.36 -13.00
C SER A 222 -31.00 -14.25 -11.49
N LEU A 223 -30.19 -13.46 -10.84
CA LEU A 223 -30.22 -13.25 -9.37
C LEU A 223 -31.50 -12.54 -8.95
N TYR A 224 -31.86 -11.46 -9.64
CA TYR A 224 -32.96 -10.58 -9.24
C TYR A 224 -34.32 -11.17 -9.53
N ASN A 225 -34.48 -11.88 -10.65
CA ASN A 225 -35.76 -12.44 -11.11
C ASN A 225 -35.97 -13.90 -10.69
N ASN A 226 -35.04 -14.54 -9.99
CA ASN A 226 -35.20 -15.90 -9.54
C ASN A 226 -36.22 -16.04 -8.39
N ARG A 227 -36.97 -17.13 -8.35
CA ARG A 227 -37.92 -17.48 -7.28
C ARG A 227 -37.27 -17.60 -5.88
N LYS A 228 -35.98 -17.90 -5.83
CA LYS A 228 -35.20 -17.98 -4.56
C LYS A 228 -34.87 -16.62 -3.98
N SER A 229 -34.95 -15.54 -4.75
CA SER A 229 -34.74 -14.17 -4.27
C SER A 229 -36.05 -13.61 -3.72
N VAL A 230 -35.98 -13.07 -2.49
CA VAL A 230 -37.16 -12.59 -1.77
C VAL A 230 -37.17 -11.06 -1.79
N ARG A 231 -38.15 -10.50 -2.49
CA ARG A 231 -38.38 -9.06 -2.52
C ARG A 231 -39.11 -8.62 -1.25
N LEU A 232 -38.57 -7.62 -0.58
CA LEU A 232 -39.14 -7.02 0.62
C LEU A 232 -39.66 -5.61 0.32
N SER A 233 -40.30 -4.97 1.31
CA SER A 233 -40.64 -3.55 1.23
C SER A 233 -39.37 -2.68 1.11
N ASP A 234 -39.54 -1.42 0.68
CA ASP A 234 -38.50 -0.39 0.66
C ASP A 234 -37.28 -0.72 -0.23
N ASN A 235 -37.52 -1.32 -1.40
CA ASN A 235 -36.50 -1.65 -2.40
C ASN A 235 -35.46 -2.67 -1.91
N ARG A 236 -35.75 -3.43 -0.85
CA ARG A 236 -34.87 -4.44 -0.32
C ARG A 236 -35.13 -5.80 -0.94
N VAL A 237 -34.06 -6.55 -1.20
CA VAL A 237 -34.12 -7.88 -1.79
C VAL A 237 -33.10 -8.78 -1.09
N PHE A 238 -33.53 -9.96 -0.65
CA PHE A 238 -32.61 -11.05 -0.31
C PHE A 238 -32.21 -11.79 -1.57
N ILE A 239 -30.91 -11.84 -1.87
CA ILE A 239 -30.33 -12.53 -3.01
C ILE A 239 -29.63 -13.80 -2.54
N ASP A 240 -29.99 -14.94 -3.12
CA ASP A 240 -29.27 -16.21 -2.99
C ASP A 240 -28.16 -16.28 -4.03
N THR A 241 -26.89 -16.27 -3.58
CA THR A 241 -25.75 -16.31 -4.51
C THR A 241 -25.52 -17.67 -5.15
N SER A 242 -26.25 -18.71 -4.75
CA SER A 242 -26.19 -20.04 -5.37
C SER A 242 -27.04 -20.18 -6.64
N ILE A 243 -27.68 -19.12 -7.09
CA ILE A 243 -28.50 -19.13 -8.32
C ILE A 243 -27.58 -19.27 -9.54
N LYS A 244 -27.95 -20.17 -10.44
CA LYS A 244 -27.25 -20.36 -11.72
C LYS A 244 -27.62 -19.25 -12.71
N PRO A 245 -26.66 -18.77 -13.51
CA PRO A 245 -26.95 -17.72 -14.50
C PRO A 245 -27.73 -18.28 -15.73
N ASN A 246 -28.77 -17.61 -16.17
CA ASN A 246 -29.65 -18.03 -17.26
C ASN A 246 -28.97 -18.22 -18.63
N TYR A 247 -27.83 -17.54 -18.86
CA TYR A 247 -27.07 -17.70 -20.11
C TYR A 247 -26.28 -19.01 -20.22
N ALA A 248 -26.30 -19.84 -19.17
CA ALA A 248 -25.64 -21.14 -19.13
C ALA A 248 -26.69 -22.24 -19.37
N GLU A 249 -27.35 -22.37 -20.48
CA GLU A 249 -28.26 -23.46 -20.85
C GLU A 249 -28.77 -24.31 -19.66
N VAL A 250 -29.38 -23.66 -18.67
CA VAL A 250 -29.79 -24.31 -17.42
C VAL A 250 -31.30 -24.50 -17.47
N ASP A 251 -31.74 -25.73 -17.26
CA ASP A 251 -33.13 -26.03 -17.04
C ASP A 251 -33.64 -25.22 -15.82
N GLU A 252 -34.73 -24.47 -15.96
CA GLU A 252 -35.32 -23.67 -14.87
C GLU A 252 -35.65 -24.50 -13.62
N PHE A 253 -35.74 -25.82 -13.74
CA PHE A 253 -36.02 -26.77 -12.66
C PHE A 253 -34.76 -27.47 -12.14
N ASP A 254 -33.56 -27.13 -12.62
CA ASP A 254 -32.32 -27.74 -12.14
C ASP A 254 -31.94 -27.19 -10.76
N ASP A 255 -32.28 -27.93 -9.72
CA ASP A 255 -31.92 -27.66 -8.32
C ASP A 255 -30.50 -28.14 -7.94
N SER A 256 -29.71 -28.61 -8.91
CA SER A 256 -28.33 -29.05 -8.63
C SER A 256 -27.49 -27.90 -8.08
N PRO A 257 -26.51 -28.20 -7.18
CA PRO A 257 -25.69 -27.18 -6.59
C PRO A 257 -24.90 -26.38 -7.64
N THR A 258 -24.91 -25.08 -7.52
CA THR A 258 -24.03 -24.19 -8.30
C THR A 258 -22.58 -24.43 -7.92
N SER A 259 -21.66 -24.28 -8.86
CA SER A 259 -20.22 -24.35 -8.59
C SER A 259 -19.77 -23.19 -7.69
N ASP A 260 -18.75 -23.44 -6.86
CA ASP A 260 -18.12 -22.38 -6.06
C ASP A 260 -17.64 -21.20 -6.93
N ALA A 261 -17.24 -21.49 -8.18
CA ALA A 261 -16.84 -20.46 -9.13
C ALA A 261 -18.02 -19.57 -9.53
N ASP A 262 -19.20 -20.13 -9.76
CA ASP A 262 -20.40 -19.36 -10.11
C ASP A 262 -20.90 -18.53 -8.92
N MET A 263 -20.91 -19.09 -7.72
CA MET A 263 -21.23 -18.33 -6.50
C MET A 263 -20.30 -17.12 -6.35
N ASN A 264 -19.00 -17.32 -6.52
CA ASN A 264 -18.03 -16.24 -6.46
C ASN A 264 -18.27 -15.15 -7.51
N TRP A 265 -18.66 -15.55 -8.74
CA TRP A 265 -19.02 -14.60 -9.78
C TRP A 265 -20.33 -13.86 -9.50
N ASN A 266 -21.32 -14.51 -8.91
CA ASN A 266 -22.56 -13.86 -8.47
C ASN A 266 -22.30 -12.81 -7.39
N VAL A 267 -21.47 -13.16 -6.41
CA VAL A 267 -21.00 -12.21 -5.42
C VAL A 267 -20.23 -11.05 -6.08
N TYR A 268 -19.35 -11.34 -7.03
CA TYR A 268 -18.64 -10.31 -7.78
C TYR A 268 -19.59 -9.30 -8.44
N VAL A 269 -20.69 -9.78 -9.04
CA VAL A 269 -21.69 -8.89 -9.65
C VAL A 269 -22.32 -7.97 -8.59
N LEU A 270 -22.72 -8.48 -7.44
CA LEU A 270 -23.27 -7.65 -6.36
C LEU A 270 -22.26 -6.61 -5.87
N LEU A 271 -20.99 -6.99 -5.74
CA LEU A 271 -19.92 -6.07 -5.35
C LEU A 271 -19.62 -5.03 -6.43
N PHE A 272 -19.74 -5.41 -7.70
CA PHE A 272 -19.64 -4.48 -8.82
C PHE A 272 -20.76 -3.43 -8.75
N LEU A 273 -22.01 -3.86 -8.64
CA LEU A 273 -23.16 -2.95 -8.53
C LEU A 273 -23.06 -2.01 -7.33
N ARG A 274 -22.61 -2.51 -6.18
CA ARG A 274 -22.35 -1.69 -5.00
C ARG A 274 -21.26 -0.64 -5.24
N ARG A 275 -20.16 -1.00 -5.90
CA ARG A 275 -19.04 -0.08 -6.18
C ARG A 275 -19.49 1.14 -6.97
N TYR A 276 -20.49 0.96 -7.81
CA TYR A 276 -21.08 2.03 -8.63
C TYR A 276 -22.35 2.62 -8.00
N ASN A 277 -22.57 2.41 -6.69
CA ASN A 277 -23.71 2.94 -5.92
C ASN A 277 -25.08 2.56 -6.48
N MET A 278 -25.17 1.45 -7.25
CA MET A 278 -26.44 0.96 -7.77
C MET A 278 -27.21 0.14 -6.73
N ILE A 279 -26.50 -0.48 -5.79
CA ILE A 279 -27.06 -1.17 -4.62
C ILE A 279 -26.29 -0.82 -3.36
N GLN A 280 -26.95 -0.96 -2.21
CA GLN A 280 -26.33 -1.00 -0.89
C GLN A 280 -26.42 -2.43 -0.33
N ILE A 281 -25.35 -2.96 0.25
CA ILE A 281 -25.37 -4.24 0.97
C ILE A 281 -25.71 -3.94 2.44
N LEU A 282 -26.82 -4.50 2.91
CA LEU A 282 -27.33 -4.29 4.27
C LEU A 282 -26.94 -5.41 5.22
N GLU A 283 -27.00 -6.66 4.77
CA GLU A 283 -26.73 -7.84 5.59
C GLU A 283 -26.15 -8.96 4.73
N VAL A 284 -25.27 -9.76 5.30
CA VAL A 284 -24.77 -11.00 4.70
C VAL A 284 -24.94 -12.14 5.70
N LYS A 285 -25.65 -13.17 5.27
CA LYS A 285 -25.80 -14.41 6.01
C LYS A 285 -25.08 -15.53 5.29
N ILE A 286 -24.43 -16.40 6.03
CA ILE A 286 -23.82 -17.62 5.49
C ILE A 286 -24.70 -18.78 5.92
N ASP A 287 -25.29 -19.46 4.98
CA ASP A 287 -26.09 -20.66 5.21
C ASP A 287 -25.51 -21.83 4.39
N HIS A 288 -25.03 -22.86 5.09
CA HIS A 288 -24.44 -24.06 4.49
C HIS A 288 -23.43 -23.78 3.37
N GLY A 289 -22.55 -22.77 3.56
CA GLY A 289 -21.53 -22.38 2.59
C GLY A 289 -22.04 -21.49 1.45
N ARG A 290 -23.30 -21.05 1.49
CA ARG A 290 -23.91 -20.12 0.54
C ARG A 290 -24.00 -18.73 1.17
N TYR A 291 -23.86 -17.71 0.36
CA TYR A 291 -24.10 -16.33 0.79
C TYR A 291 -25.53 -15.93 0.45
N MET A 292 -26.29 -15.58 1.49
CA MET A 292 -27.57 -14.89 1.37
C MET A 292 -27.34 -13.42 1.67
N ILE A 293 -27.51 -12.55 0.69
CA ILE A 293 -27.13 -11.13 0.79
C ILE A 293 -28.39 -10.27 0.72
N LEU A 294 -28.66 -9.50 1.79
CA LEU A 294 -29.71 -8.50 1.79
C LEU A 294 -29.15 -7.22 1.16
N ILE A 295 -29.75 -6.81 0.06
CA ILE A 295 -29.41 -5.57 -0.63
C ILE A 295 -30.58 -4.60 -0.60
N LYS A 296 -30.27 -3.32 -0.75
CA LYS A 296 -31.21 -2.26 -1.10
C LYS A 296 -30.86 -1.74 -2.49
N ILE A 297 -31.84 -1.67 -3.38
CA ILE A 297 -31.66 -1.10 -4.72
C ILE A 297 -31.70 0.41 -4.58
N GLU A 298 -30.64 1.09 -5.01
CA GLU A 298 -30.52 2.54 -5.04
C GLU A 298 -30.71 3.11 -6.45
N ASP A 299 -30.51 2.29 -7.48
CA ASP A 299 -30.64 2.68 -8.88
C ASP A 299 -31.79 1.89 -9.53
N ASP A 300 -32.84 2.59 -9.92
CA ASP A 300 -34.05 2.00 -10.46
C ASP A 300 -33.85 1.28 -11.80
N ARG A 301 -32.77 1.56 -12.53
CA ARG A 301 -32.40 0.82 -13.76
C ARG A 301 -32.19 -0.67 -13.51
N LEU A 302 -31.84 -1.06 -12.30
CA LEU A 302 -31.67 -2.48 -11.94
C LEU A 302 -32.97 -3.28 -11.87
N ARG A 303 -34.14 -2.63 -11.93
CA ARG A 303 -35.44 -3.30 -11.82
C ARG A 303 -35.88 -4.00 -13.10
N ILE A 304 -35.45 -3.45 -14.23
CA ILE A 304 -35.79 -3.97 -15.56
C ILE A 304 -34.49 -4.00 -16.37
N VAL A 305 -34.21 -5.16 -16.95
CA VAL A 305 -33.07 -5.29 -17.87
C VAL A 305 -33.50 -4.77 -19.24
N ASP A 306 -33.18 -3.52 -19.51
CA ASP A 306 -33.44 -2.81 -20.75
C ASP A 306 -32.16 -2.25 -21.39
N ASP A 307 -32.30 -1.59 -22.52
CA ASP A 307 -31.18 -1.03 -23.27
C ASP A 307 -30.43 0.06 -22.45
N GLU A 308 -31.12 0.79 -21.57
CA GLU A 308 -30.51 1.83 -20.72
C GLU A 308 -29.54 1.21 -19.72
N LEU A 309 -29.95 0.15 -19.02
CA LEU A 309 -29.07 -0.59 -18.11
C LEU A 309 -27.87 -1.20 -18.85
N VAL A 310 -28.14 -1.81 -20.03
CA VAL A 310 -27.11 -2.44 -20.86
C VAL A 310 -26.03 -1.44 -21.25
N GLU A 311 -26.41 -0.29 -21.80
CA GLU A 311 -25.46 0.75 -22.22
C GLU A 311 -24.72 1.35 -21.03
N TYR A 312 -25.37 1.53 -19.88
CA TYR A 312 -24.74 2.04 -18.69
C TYR A 312 -23.66 1.07 -18.16
N ILE A 313 -23.97 -0.21 -18.01
CA ILE A 313 -23.01 -1.23 -17.56
C ILE A 313 -21.85 -1.36 -18.57
N LYS A 314 -22.15 -1.32 -19.87
CA LYS A 314 -21.14 -1.38 -20.93
C LYS A 314 -20.15 -0.21 -20.83
N LYS A 315 -20.65 1.01 -20.65
CA LYS A 315 -19.81 2.21 -20.46
C LYS A 315 -18.89 2.08 -19.25
N ILE A 316 -19.41 1.59 -18.13
CA ILE A 316 -18.60 1.35 -16.92
C ILE A 316 -17.50 0.33 -17.22
N ARG A 317 -17.86 -0.79 -17.88
CA ARG A 317 -16.89 -1.85 -18.19
C ARG A 317 -15.79 -1.38 -19.15
N GLU A 318 -16.13 -0.55 -20.13
CA GLU A 318 -15.17 0.07 -21.03
C GLU A 318 -14.20 0.99 -20.28
N GLN A 319 -14.68 1.77 -19.31
CA GLN A 319 -13.85 2.62 -18.48
C GLN A 319 -12.88 1.79 -17.61
N GLU A 320 -13.37 0.73 -16.95
CA GLU A 320 -12.51 -0.17 -16.16
C GLU A 320 -11.49 -0.89 -17.06
N TRP A 321 -11.90 -1.37 -18.22
CA TRP A 321 -11.00 -2.02 -19.17
C TRP A 321 -9.90 -1.07 -19.65
N ASN A 322 -10.27 0.16 -19.99
CA ASN A 322 -9.30 1.18 -20.40
C ASN A 322 -8.30 1.49 -19.28
N TYR A 323 -8.76 1.54 -18.03
CA TYR A 323 -7.88 1.73 -16.88
C TYR A 323 -6.89 0.56 -16.72
N TYR A 324 -7.37 -0.69 -16.70
CA TYR A 324 -6.51 -1.86 -16.59
C TYR A 324 -5.54 -2.01 -17.76
N SER A 325 -6.02 -1.76 -18.97
CA SER A 325 -5.19 -1.82 -20.18
C SER A 325 -4.08 -0.76 -20.17
N ARG A 326 -4.40 0.48 -19.77
CA ARG A 326 -3.41 1.56 -19.65
C ARG A 326 -2.37 1.22 -18.58
N SER A 327 -2.80 0.76 -17.42
CA SER A 327 -1.91 0.40 -16.31
C SER A 327 -0.96 -0.75 -16.72
N TYR A 328 -1.46 -1.75 -17.44
CA TYR A 328 -0.61 -2.83 -17.96
C TYR A 328 0.33 -2.36 -19.07
N ASN A 329 -0.15 -1.53 -19.99
CA ASN A 329 0.67 -1.00 -21.07
C ASN A 329 1.80 -0.12 -20.52
N ALA A 330 1.56 0.65 -19.45
CA ALA A 330 2.60 1.44 -18.80
C ALA A 330 3.77 0.55 -18.33
N ILE A 331 3.49 -0.49 -17.54
CA ILE A 331 4.55 -1.39 -17.07
C ILE A 331 5.17 -2.19 -18.22
N SER A 332 4.39 -2.66 -19.19
CA SER A 332 4.88 -3.41 -20.34
C SER A 332 5.83 -2.55 -21.20
N ASN A 333 5.52 -1.26 -21.35
CA ASN A 333 6.39 -0.32 -22.08
C ASN A 333 7.68 0.00 -21.31
N ALA A 334 7.58 0.20 -19.99
CA ALA A 334 8.75 0.48 -19.14
C ALA A 334 9.77 -0.67 -19.11
N VAL A 335 9.32 -1.89 -19.36
CA VAL A 335 10.19 -3.08 -19.35
C VAL A 335 10.52 -3.63 -20.73
N ARG A 336 10.17 -2.93 -21.82
CA ARG A 336 10.53 -3.36 -23.18
C ARG A 336 12.02 -3.15 -23.44
N GLU A 337 12.52 -3.84 -24.45
CA GLU A 337 13.90 -3.70 -24.91
C GLU A 337 14.22 -2.26 -25.32
N ASN A 338 15.41 -1.77 -24.91
CA ASN A 338 15.87 -0.41 -25.20
C ASN A 338 14.99 0.74 -24.63
N CYS A 339 14.24 0.49 -23.56
CA CYS A 339 13.58 1.58 -22.85
C CYS A 339 14.64 2.52 -22.24
N LYS A 340 14.55 3.82 -22.58
CA LYS A 340 15.47 4.86 -22.10
C LYS A 340 14.93 5.63 -20.91
N GLU A 341 13.70 5.36 -20.51
CA GLU A 341 13.08 6.00 -19.37
C GLU A 341 13.48 5.31 -18.07
N CYS A 342 13.71 6.09 -17.03
CA CYS A 342 13.99 5.54 -15.71
C CYS A 342 12.79 4.75 -15.20
N ILE A 343 13.01 3.56 -14.69
CA ILE A 343 11.92 2.70 -14.20
C ILE A 343 11.17 3.33 -13.01
N SER A 344 11.77 4.29 -12.30
CA SER A 344 11.10 5.01 -11.22
C SER A 344 9.92 5.86 -11.71
N GLU A 345 9.91 6.25 -13.00
CA GLU A 345 8.78 6.99 -13.59
C GLU A 345 7.47 6.18 -13.53
N LEU A 346 7.59 4.86 -13.58
CA LEU A 346 6.44 3.96 -13.49
C LEU A 346 5.63 4.12 -12.18
N PHE A 347 6.24 4.64 -11.14
CA PHE A 347 5.66 4.73 -9.80
C PHE A 347 5.21 6.14 -9.41
N THR A 348 5.48 7.15 -10.25
CA THR A 348 5.28 8.57 -9.89
C THR A 348 3.82 8.98 -9.73
N ASP A 349 2.88 8.24 -10.31
CA ASP A 349 1.45 8.46 -10.09
C ASP A 349 1.00 8.20 -8.65
N THR A 350 1.75 7.37 -7.91
CA THR A 350 1.38 6.97 -6.53
C THR A 350 2.43 7.41 -5.52
N TYR A 351 3.70 7.47 -5.90
CA TYR A 351 4.82 7.71 -4.98
C TYR A 351 5.64 8.91 -5.42
N SER A 352 5.98 9.76 -4.46
CA SER A 352 6.89 10.87 -4.67
C SER A 352 8.33 10.39 -4.76
N LYS A 353 9.07 10.85 -5.75
CA LYS A 353 10.50 10.57 -5.85
C LYS A 353 11.25 11.29 -4.72
N VAL A 354 12.16 10.57 -4.09
CA VAL A 354 13.10 11.12 -3.10
C VAL A 354 14.36 11.63 -3.80
N PHE A 355 14.71 11.04 -4.93
CA PHE A 355 15.84 11.40 -5.79
C PHE A 355 15.37 11.53 -7.23
N GLU A 356 16.10 12.29 -8.03
CA GLU A 356 15.81 12.50 -9.44
C GLU A 356 15.74 11.16 -10.21
N TYR A 357 16.65 10.24 -9.91
CA TYR A 357 16.74 8.93 -10.52
C TYR A 357 16.60 7.81 -9.49
N CYS A 358 16.25 6.60 -9.94
CA CYS A 358 16.30 5.39 -9.12
C CYS A 358 17.76 5.01 -8.77
N ALA A 359 17.94 4.05 -7.86
CA ALA A 359 19.25 3.58 -7.43
C ALA A 359 20.05 2.80 -8.50
N GLY A 360 19.48 2.58 -9.67
CA GLY A 360 20.05 1.93 -10.84
C GLY A 360 18.99 1.16 -11.62
N CYS A 361 18.99 1.34 -12.95
CA CYS A 361 18.17 0.57 -13.89
C CYS A 361 18.84 0.53 -15.27
N ASN A 362 18.23 -0.20 -16.21
CA ASN A 362 18.78 -0.33 -17.56
C ASN A 362 18.92 1.02 -18.30
N ALA A 363 18.08 2.01 -17.96
CA ALA A 363 18.09 3.31 -18.64
C ALA A 363 19.35 4.16 -18.36
N HIS A 364 19.99 3.97 -17.21
CA HIS A 364 21.19 4.72 -16.81
C HIS A 364 22.31 3.83 -16.28
N SER A 365 22.38 2.61 -16.75
CA SER A 365 23.50 1.70 -16.46
C SER A 365 24.85 2.24 -16.94
N GLU A 366 24.86 3.04 -18.00
CA GLU A 366 26.06 3.68 -18.53
C GLU A 366 26.53 4.91 -17.71
N VAL A 367 25.62 5.55 -16.99
CA VAL A 367 25.90 6.77 -16.20
C VAL A 367 26.47 6.44 -14.82
N ILE A 368 26.25 5.23 -14.33
CA ILE A 368 26.56 4.83 -12.95
C ILE A 368 27.86 4.02 -12.83
N VAL A 369 28.54 3.76 -13.94
CA VAL A 369 29.82 3.03 -13.96
C VAL A 369 30.95 3.96 -13.47
N GLY A 370 31.02 4.22 -12.21
CA GLY A 370 32.13 4.97 -11.61
C GLY A 370 31.92 5.31 -10.15
N ASP A 371 30.82 5.97 -9.85
CA ASP A 371 30.51 6.43 -8.49
C ASP A 371 29.06 6.12 -8.11
N MET A 372 28.77 4.82 -8.00
CA MET A 372 27.63 4.44 -7.18
C MET A 372 27.89 5.01 -5.79
N PRO A 373 27.15 6.01 -5.32
CA PRO A 373 27.32 6.42 -3.96
C PRO A 373 27.15 5.15 -3.12
N LYS A 374 28.23 4.72 -2.48
CA LYS A 374 28.17 3.74 -1.41
C LYS A 374 27.05 4.27 -0.53
N PHE A 375 25.90 3.62 -0.54
CA PHE A 375 24.76 4.09 0.20
C PHE A 375 25.19 4.45 1.63
N PRO A 376 25.51 5.68 1.93
CA PRO A 376 25.40 6.13 3.27
C PRO A 376 23.90 6.30 3.41
N LEU A 377 23.27 5.36 4.08
CA LEU A 377 21.90 5.49 4.54
C LEU A 377 21.62 6.86 5.17
N LYS A 378 22.66 7.55 5.58
CA LYS A 378 22.68 8.94 6.07
C LYS A 378 22.17 9.99 5.07
N ASN A 379 22.24 9.76 3.75
CA ASN A 379 21.90 10.76 2.73
C ASN A 379 20.60 10.49 2.00
N ARG A 380 19.76 9.57 2.46
CA ARG A 380 18.50 9.23 1.79
C ARG A 380 17.46 10.34 1.83
N VAL A 381 17.60 11.25 2.73
CA VAL A 381 16.70 12.40 2.87
C VAL A 381 17.57 13.63 3.02
N SER A 382 18.32 13.96 1.99
CA SER A 382 18.98 15.26 1.91
C SER A 382 17.98 16.35 1.54
N GLU A 383 16.86 16.01 0.93
CA GLU A 383 15.82 16.97 0.59
C GLU A 383 14.50 16.59 1.26
N PRO A 384 13.81 17.55 1.86
CA PRO A 384 12.48 17.31 2.39
C PRO A 384 11.56 16.92 1.23
N LEU A 385 10.75 15.87 1.42
CA LEU A 385 9.73 15.42 0.46
C LEU A 385 8.68 16.52 0.17
N LYS A 386 8.61 17.53 1.02
CA LYS A 386 7.87 18.78 0.81
C LYS A 386 8.80 19.94 1.02
N THR A 387 8.84 20.85 0.06
CA THR A 387 9.45 22.17 0.24
C THR A 387 8.77 22.86 1.41
N LEU A 388 9.55 23.39 2.32
CA LEU A 388 9.02 24.21 3.43
C LEU A 388 8.39 25.47 2.83
N SER A 389 7.28 25.92 3.42
CA SER A 389 6.67 27.20 3.03
C SER A 389 7.59 28.38 3.38
N ASP A 390 7.39 29.52 2.71
CA ASP A 390 8.16 30.74 2.99
C ASP A 390 8.03 31.16 4.46
N GLU A 391 6.87 30.97 5.08
CA GLU A 391 6.64 31.23 6.50
C GLU A 391 7.45 30.30 7.41
N GLN A 392 7.55 29.01 7.04
CA GLN A 392 8.38 28.05 7.77
C GLN A 392 9.87 28.39 7.62
N MET A 393 10.30 28.80 6.43
CA MET A 393 11.68 29.21 6.18
C MET A 393 12.03 30.49 6.92
N ALA A 394 11.12 31.45 7.01
CA ALA A 394 11.31 32.72 7.70
C ALA A 394 11.61 32.56 9.20
N LEU A 395 11.04 31.52 9.84
CA LEU A 395 11.32 31.21 11.26
C LEU A 395 12.79 30.92 11.54
N PHE A 396 13.49 30.33 10.59
CA PHE A 396 14.85 29.82 10.78
C PHE A 396 15.93 30.75 10.20
N GLY A 397 15.58 31.64 9.27
CA GLY A 397 16.58 32.38 8.51
C GLY A 397 17.56 31.42 7.82
N THR A 398 18.85 31.55 8.14
CA THR A 398 19.91 30.67 7.64
C THR A 398 20.14 29.42 8.49
N ALA A 399 19.59 29.36 9.71
CA ALA A 399 19.77 28.22 10.61
C ALA A 399 18.90 27.03 10.21
N ASN A 400 19.31 25.82 10.60
CA ASN A 400 18.52 24.61 10.43
C ASN A 400 17.73 24.23 11.68
N GLU A 401 18.16 24.71 12.80
CA GLU A 401 17.61 24.39 14.11
C GLU A 401 17.44 25.67 14.92
N LEU A 402 16.45 25.71 15.78
CA LEU A 402 16.29 26.80 16.75
C LEU A 402 15.76 26.24 18.07
N ILE A 403 16.04 26.95 19.15
CA ILE A 403 15.55 26.61 20.49
C ILE A 403 14.48 27.61 20.89
N VAL A 404 13.37 27.10 21.44
CA VAL A 404 12.35 27.92 22.09
C VAL A 404 12.29 27.57 23.56
N VAL A 405 12.58 28.56 24.41
CA VAL A 405 12.47 28.40 25.86
C VAL A 405 11.04 28.72 26.28
N ALA A 406 10.27 27.70 26.67
CA ALA A 406 8.85 27.80 26.96
C ALA A 406 8.50 27.02 28.23
N ASP A 407 7.76 27.62 29.14
CA ASP A 407 7.17 26.91 30.27
C ASP A 407 5.98 26.02 29.80
N GLU A 408 5.44 25.22 30.69
CA GLU A 408 4.37 24.26 30.37
C GLU A 408 3.09 24.94 29.82
N SER A 409 2.80 26.18 30.25
CA SER A 409 1.63 26.94 29.78
C SER A 409 1.84 27.49 28.38
N ASP A 410 3.05 27.94 28.08
CA ASP A 410 3.46 28.45 26.79
C ASP A 410 3.63 27.33 25.76
N GLN A 411 4.13 26.15 26.17
CA GLN A 411 4.28 24.99 25.29
C GLN A 411 2.96 24.61 24.60
N LYS A 412 1.82 24.71 25.29
CA LYS A 412 0.50 24.41 24.72
C LYS A 412 0.13 25.35 23.57
N ASN A 413 0.34 26.64 23.77
CA ASN A 413 0.09 27.65 22.74
C ASN A 413 1.08 27.52 21.59
N LEU A 414 2.34 27.27 21.91
CA LEU A 414 3.41 27.08 20.92
C LEU A 414 3.15 25.87 20.00
N ILE A 415 2.73 24.74 20.56
CA ILE A 415 2.37 23.55 19.77
C ILE A 415 1.23 23.90 18.79
N SER A 416 0.18 24.56 19.25
CA SER A 416 -0.93 24.96 18.39
C SER A 416 -0.47 25.84 17.22
N LYS A 417 0.43 26.79 17.49
CA LYS A 417 1.00 27.67 16.48
C LYS A 417 1.93 26.95 15.50
N LEU A 418 2.77 26.05 15.98
CA LEU A 418 3.63 25.22 15.12
C LEU A 418 2.81 24.32 14.20
N VAL A 419 1.67 23.81 14.68
CA VAL A 419 0.73 23.05 13.86
C VAL A 419 0.07 23.94 12.80
N GLU A 420 -0.33 25.17 13.15
CA GLU A 420 -0.84 26.15 12.17
C GLU A 420 0.22 26.47 11.10
N LYS A 421 1.49 26.59 11.48
CA LYS A 421 2.62 26.78 10.55
C LYS A 421 3.04 25.51 9.80
N GLY A 422 2.35 24.39 10.01
CA GLY A 422 2.50 23.17 9.20
C GLY A 422 3.58 22.22 9.68
N VAL A 423 3.84 22.14 11.00
CA VAL A 423 4.72 21.12 11.56
C VAL A 423 4.26 19.72 11.14
N SER A 424 5.18 18.89 10.68
CA SER A 424 4.89 17.55 10.16
C SER A 424 5.03 16.46 11.24
N LEU A 425 5.89 16.70 12.21
CA LEU A 425 6.17 15.78 13.30
C LEU A 425 6.35 16.55 14.60
N ILE A 426 5.72 16.06 15.66
CA ILE A 426 5.96 16.50 17.03
C ILE A 426 6.48 15.30 17.81
N ILE A 427 7.62 15.46 18.47
CA ILE A 427 8.20 14.49 19.40
C ILE A 427 7.94 15.01 20.81
N VAL A 428 7.34 14.19 21.66
CA VAL A 428 6.93 14.56 23.02
C VAL A 428 7.54 13.63 24.06
N PRO A 429 7.72 14.05 25.32
CA PRO A 429 8.10 13.17 26.41
C PRO A 429 7.11 12.01 26.59
N ASP A 430 7.58 10.84 27.04
CA ASP A 430 6.76 9.63 27.17
C ASP A 430 5.55 9.79 28.10
N HIS A 431 5.60 10.69 29.05
CA HIS A 431 4.52 11.02 29.99
C HIS A 431 3.83 12.36 29.67
N PHE A 432 3.89 12.82 28.42
CA PHE A 432 3.32 14.09 28.03
C PHE A 432 1.77 14.07 28.07
N ASN A 433 1.19 14.82 28.99
CA ASN A 433 -0.28 14.96 29.17
C ASN A 433 -0.95 15.85 28.11
N GLY A 434 -0.45 15.81 26.89
CA GLY A 434 -0.89 16.65 25.78
C GLY A 434 -2.08 16.12 24.97
N GLU A 435 -2.67 14.98 25.31
CA GLU A 435 -3.78 14.38 24.54
C GLU A 435 -4.93 15.37 24.31
N ASN A 436 -5.26 16.20 25.30
CA ASN A 436 -6.31 17.21 25.18
C ASN A 436 -5.96 18.38 24.23
N ILE A 437 -4.69 18.63 23.98
CA ILE A 437 -4.22 19.68 23.07
C ILE A 437 -4.28 19.18 21.65
N LEU A 438 -3.84 17.96 21.45
CA LEU A 438 -3.76 17.29 20.15
C LEU A 438 -5.17 16.98 19.60
N LEU A 439 -6.13 16.70 20.49
CA LEU A 439 -7.54 16.51 20.13
C LEU A 439 -8.24 17.80 19.69
N LYS A 440 -7.74 18.98 20.07
CA LYS A 440 -8.27 20.28 19.65
C LYS A 440 -7.70 20.78 18.33
N ILE A 441 -6.64 20.14 17.82
CA ILE A 441 -6.04 20.49 16.55
C ILE A 441 -6.99 20.04 15.44
N LYS A 442 -7.32 20.95 14.52
CA LYS A 442 -8.24 20.68 13.40
C LYS A 442 -7.83 19.43 12.64
N PRO A 443 -8.74 18.48 12.39
CA PRO A 443 -8.44 17.14 11.88
C PRO A 443 -7.89 17.06 10.43
N ASN A 444 -7.66 18.18 9.76
CA ASN A 444 -7.27 18.23 8.34
C ASN A 444 -5.77 18.37 8.09
N ARG A 445 -4.90 18.19 9.09
CA ARG A 445 -3.45 18.32 8.90
C ARG A 445 -2.76 16.97 9.07
N ASN A 446 -1.95 16.61 8.08
CA ASN A 446 -1.09 15.43 8.10
C ASN A 446 0.08 15.69 9.05
N MET A 447 -0.08 15.31 10.30
CA MET A 447 0.91 15.47 11.34
C MET A 447 1.08 14.15 12.09
N MET A 448 2.32 13.81 12.43
CA MET A 448 2.65 12.65 13.26
C MET A 448 3.08 13.11 14.65
N ILE A 449 2.83 12.27 15.64
CA ILE A 449 3.27 12.48 17.01
C ILE A 449 3.93 11.20 17.47
N PHE A 450 5.15 11.33 17.99
CA PHE A 450 5.92 10.23 18.59
C PHE A 450 6.35 10.60 20.01
N SER A 451 6.45 9.61 20.87
CA SER A 451 7.19 9.79 22.12
C SER A 451 8.69 9.85 21.85
N LEU A 452 9.47 10.32 22.83
CA LEU A 452 10.93 10.33 22.72
C LEU A 452 11.49 8.92 22.49
N ASP A 453 10.95 7.92 23.18
CA ASP A 453 11.38 6.52 23.00
C ASP A 453 11.01 5.98 21.61
N GLU A 454 9.80 6.22 21.13
CA GLU A 454 9.40 5.85 19.76
C GLU A 454 10.28 6.51 18.71
N ALA A 455 10.57 7.80 18.85
CA ALA A 455 11.45 8.52 17.96
C ALA A 455 12.88 7.96 17.99
N TYR A 456 13.39 7.61 19.18
CA TYR A 456 14.69 6.96 19.34
C TYR A 456 14.75 5.60 18.65
N GLN A 457 13.72 4.76 18.83
CA GLN A 457 13.64 3.47 18.14
C GLN A 457 13.60 3.63 16.63
N LEU A 458 12.86 4.61 16.13
CA LEU A 458 12.80 4.93 14.70
C LEU A 458 14.15 5.39 14.14
N ILE A 459 14.90 6.21 14.89
CA ILE A 459 16.25 6.63 14.51
C ILE A 459 17.17 5.40 14.44
N LYS A 460 17.13 4.55 15.46
CA LYS A 460 17.91 3.33 15.54
C LYS A 460 17.59 2.34 14.41
N MET A 461 16.33 2.17 14.09
CA MET A 461 15.85 1.34 12.97
C MET A 461 16.00 2.05 11.61
N ARG A 462 16.52 3.27 11.56
CA ARG A 462 16.65 4.10 10.36
C ARG A 462 15.31 4.44 9.70
N GLY A 463 14.19 4.26 10.39
CA GLY A 463 12.84 4.61 9.93
C GLY A 463 12.58 6.12 9.86
N PHE A 464 13.35 6.91 10.60
CA PHE A 464 13.22 8.37 10.66
C PHE A 464 13.55 9.07 9.32
N TYR A 465 14.12 8.36 8.36
CA TYR A 465 14.47 8.90 7.04
C TYR A 465 13.27 9.31 6.19
N PHE A 466 12.08 8.79 6.50
CA PHE A 466 10.87 9.08 5.76
C PHE A 466 10.11 10.29 6.28
N ILE A 467 10.58 10.88 7.36
CA ILE A 467 9.96 12.05 7.97
C ILE A 467 10.62 13.30 7.41
N SER A 468 9.82 14.17 6.84
CA SER A 468 10.27 15.41 6.20
C SER A 468 9.43 16.60 6.67
N GLY A 469 9.93 17.80 6.43
CA GLY A 469 9.27 19.03 6.78
C GLY A 469 9.73 19.59 8.13
N LEU A 470 8.88 20.40 8.76
CA LEU A 470 9.16 21.03 10.05
C LEU A 470 8.91 20.01 11.18
N ILE A 471 9.91 19.84 12.04
CA ILE A 471 9.85 18.96 13.22
C ILE A 471 9.90 19.81 14.50
N ALA A 472 9.06 19.49 15.47
CA ALA A 472 9.13 20.06 16.82
C ALA A 472 9.47 18.95 17.81
N VAL A 473 10.43 19.21 18.69
CA VAL A 473 10.86 18.30 19.77
C VAL A 473 10.65 18.96 21.10
N ILE A 474 9.85 18.36 21.96
CA ILE A 474 9.60 18.81 23.33
C ILE A 474 10.44 17.97 24.26
N TYR A 475 11.24 18.61 25.08
CA TYR A 475 12.10 17.94 26.04
C TYR A 475 11.42 17.86 27.41
N PRO A 476 11.63 16.76 28.18
CA PRO A 476 11.05 16.61 29.50
C PRO A 476 11.63 17.64 30.48
N LYS A 477 10.79 18.12 31.40
CA LYS A 477 11.13 19.11 32.40
C LYS A 477 12.08 18.58 33.47
N GLU A 478 11.93 17.33 33.84
CA GLU A 478 12.59 16.70 34.97
C GLU A 478 13.93 16.05 34.59
N GLU A 479 14.18 15.81 33.33
CA GLU A 479 15.42 15.22 32.83
C GLU A 479 16.38 16.31 32.37
N ASN A 480 17.43 16.50 33.13
CA ASN A 480 18.50 17.43 32.77
C ASN A 480 19.48 16.83 31.76
N GLU A 481 19.48 15.53 31.60
CA GLU A 481 20.36 14.78 30.71
C GLU A 481 19.55 13.92 29.76
N ILE A 482 19.84 13.99 28.48
CA ILE A 482 19.20 13.20 27.42
C ILE A 482 20.26 12.42 26.68
N GLY A 483 19.98 11.14 26.42
CA GLY A 483 20.95 10.24 25.82
C GLY A 483 21.34 10.64 24.41
N GLU A 484 20.40 11.12 23.61
CA GLU A 484 20.62 11.43 22.19
C GLU A 484 19.87 12.70 21.77
N GLN A 485 20.44 13.43 20.83
CA GLN A 485 19.80 14.59 20.23
C GLN A 485 19.01 14.19 18.98
N TYR A 486 17.77 14.66 18.88
CA TYR A 486 16.93 14.46 17.70
C TYR A 486 17.28 15.46 16.60
N ARG A 487 18.49 15.35 16.08
CA ARG A 487 19.07 16.25 15.10
C ARG A 487 19.21 15.62 13.73
N ARG A 488 18.88 16.38 12.67
CA ARG A 488 19.12 15.99 11.28
C ARG A 488 19.59 17.17 10.44
N ALA A 489 20.65 16.93 9.70
CA ALA A 489 21.32 17.94 8.90
C ALA A 489 20.46 18.57 7.78
N SER A 490 19.34 17.95 7.41
CA SER A 490 18.51 18.38 6.26
C SER A 490 17.06 18.73 6.62
N THR A 491 16.74 18.82 7.92
CA THR A 491 15.38 19.09 8.38
C THR A 491 15.39 20.31 9.27
N LYS A 492 14.38 21.16 9.19
CA LYS A 492 14.22 22.29 10.10
C LYS A 492 13.60 21.79 11.41
N ILE A 493 14.27 22.03 12.54
CA ILE A 493 13.87 21.52 13.85
C ILE A 493 13.69 22.66 14.85
N VAL A 494 12.56 22.65 15.55
CA VAL A 494 12.28 23.51 16.70
C VAL A 494 12.43 22.67 17.96
N HIS A 495 13.44 22.99 18.75
CA HIS A 495 13.65 22.38 20.07
C HIS A 495 12.91 23.22 21.12
N ILE A 496 11.99 22.62 21.84
CA ILE A 496 11.19 23.27 22.88
C ILE A 496 11.67 22.77 24.24
N VAL A 497 12.25 23.67 25.03
CA VAL A 497 12.82 23.36 26.34
C VAL A 497 12.29 24.31 27.38
N GLU A 498 12.15 23.88 28.63
CA GLU A 498 11.95 24.79 29.78
C GLU A 498 13.27 25.28 30.32
N LYS A 499 14.29 24.43 30.30
CA LYS A 499 15.68 24.71 30.65
C LYS A 499 16.60 24.05 29.64
N ASP A 500 17.83 24.55 29.53
CA ASP A 500 18.85 23.91 28.71
C ASP A 500 19.12 22.46 29.18
N VAL A 501 19.25 21.55 28.24
CA VAL A 501 19.41 20.11 28.48
C VAL A 501 20.79 19.65 28.03
N TYR A 502 21.42 18.78 28.82
CA TYR A 502 22.71 18.19 28.48
C TYR A 502 22.52 16.91 27.64
N ILE A 503 23.19 16.86 26.49
CA ILE A 503 23.12 15.70 25.57
C ILE A 503 24.33 14.81 25.86
N VAL A 504 24.10 13.73 26.56
CA VAL A 504 25.15 12.83 27.07
C VAL A 504 26.03 12.29 25.94
N GLN A 505 25.44 11.86 24.82
CA GLN A 505 26.19 11.30 23.71
C GLN A 505 27.11 12.32 23.02
N ALA A 506 26.73 13.59 23.04
CA ALA A 506 27.51 14.68 22.44
C ALA A 506 28.47 15.34 23.42
N GLY A 507 28.29 15.12 24.73
CA GLY A 507 29.09 15.77 25.78
C GLY A 507 28.91 17.28 25.83
N LYS A 508 27.77 17.82 25.40
CA LYS A 508 27.46 19.25 25.28
C LYS A 508 26.00 19.51 25.61
N THR A 509 25.71 20.76 25.95
CA THR A 509 24.32 21.19 26.11
C THR A 509 23.62 21.39 24.76
N LEU A 510 22.28 21.41 24.74
CA LEU A 510 21.51 21.61 23.53
C LEU A 510 21.82 22.99 22.91
N VAL A 511 21.96 24.01 23.72
CA VAL A 511 22.33 25.37 23.28
C VAL A 511 23.70 25.40 22.57
N GLU A 512 24.66 24.60 23.02
CA GLU A 512 25.96 24.47 22.36
C GLU A 512 25.95 23.67 21.06
N LEU A 513 24.91 22.86 20.86
CA LEU A 513 24.77 21.95 19.69
C LEU A 513 23.95 22.57 18.57
N VAL A 514 22.99 23.41 18.89
CA VAL A 514 22.08 24.03 17.94
C VAL A 514 22.74 25.21 17.23
N ASP A 515 22.65 25.24 15.91
CA ASP A 515 23.27 26.30 15.08
C ASP A 515 22.44 27.60 15.00
N GLY A 516 21.21 27.58 15.53
CA GLY A 516 20.26 28.67 15.47
C GLY A 516 20.06 29.42 16.79
N PRO A 517 19.22 30.46 16.76
CA PRO A 517 18.99 31.29 17.93
C PRO A 517 18.16 30.59 19.00
N SER A 518 18.32 31.00 20.24
CA SER A 518 17.39 30.71 21.33
C SER A 518 16.35 31.84 21.40
N LEU A 519 15.10 31.47 21.24
CA LEU A 519 13.96 32.39 21.10
C LEU A 519 12.98 32.26 22.26
N GLN A 520 12.26 33.35 22.53
CA GLN A 520 11.09 33.32 23.40
C GLN A 520 9.83 32.90 22.61
N PRO A 521 8.82 32.30 23.24
CA PRO A 521 7.62 31.80 22.56
C PRO A 521 6.88 32.84 21.72
N ASN A 522 6.83 34.10 22.18
CA ASN A 522 6.15 35.20 21.50
C ASN A 522 6.70 35.49 20.08
N ILE A 523 7.96 35.20 19.83
CA ILE A 523 8.60 35.40 18.51
C ILE A 523 8.11 34.35 17.50
N VAL A 524 7.73 33.16 17.96
CA VAL A 524 7.18 32.10 17.12
C VAL A 524 5.71 32.36 16.77
N TYR A 525 5.05 33.24 17.54
CA TYR A 525 3.64 33.59 17.33
C TYR A 525 3.43 34.65 16.24
N THR A 526 4.43 35.42 15.90
CA THR A 526 4.41 36.39 14.79
C THR A 526 4.74 35.73 13.47
#